data_dd5dea72d1fec7990664a75879265713
#
_entry.id   dd5dea72d1fec7990664a75879265713
#
_cell.length_a   1.000
_cell.length_b   1.000
_cell.length_c   1.000
_cell.angle_alpha   90.00
_cell.angle_beta   90.00
_cell.angle_gamma   90.00
#
_symmetry.space_group_name_H-M   'P 1'
#
loop_
_entity.id
_entity.type
_entity.pdbx_description
1 polymer ?
#
loop_
_entity_poly.entity_id
_entity_poly.type
_entity_poly.pdbx_seq_one_letter_code
_entity_poly.pdbx_strand_id
1 'polypeptide(L)'
;TDLISADAESTTYYVTKDARTLDHTIVKADASTAYIAIDFVKQYSDFDYTVYDQPNRVVLTNQWGDYNTAPVKKSTELRYQGGIKSPILADLAKGTVLTVLEPDETWTKVMTEDGIIGYVKTKALGSTSTATRTSDYTAEEFSHIKKDFSINLGWHQVTNSSANANIANV
;
A
#
# COMPACT_ATOMS: atom_id res chain seq x y z
N THR A 1 4.02 -1.18 -27.66
CA THR A 1 3.40 -1.04 -26.34
C THR A 1 2.85 -2.39 -25.97
N ASP A 2 3.36 -2.98 -24.90
CA ASP A 2 2.84 -4.25 -24.40
C ASP A 2 1.52 -3.99 -23.68
N LEU A 3 0.55 -4.83 -23.96
CA LEU A 3 -0.76 -4.80 -23.32
C LEU A 3 -0.84 -5.95 -22.35
N ILE A 4 -1.21 -5.63 -21.10
CA ILE A 4 -1.55 -6.64 -20.10
C ILE A 4 -3.07 -6.78 -20.09
N SER A 5 -3.55 -8.00 -20.22
CA SER A 5 -4.98 -8.30 -20.16
C SER A 5 -5.26 -9.53 -19.29
N ALA A 6 -6.32 -9.46 -18.49
CA ALA A 6 -6.84 -10.56 -17.69
C ALA A 6 -8.37 -10.53 -17.74
N ASP A 7 -8.98 -11.69 -17.89
CA ASP A 7 -10.41 -11.82 -17.79
C ASP A 7 -10.84 -11.90 -16.31
N ALA A 8 -12.02 -11.40 -16.00
CA ALA A 8 -12.59 -11.56 -14.66
C ALA A 8 -12.75 -13.04 -14.31
N GLU A 9 -12.52 -13.36 -13.03
CA GLU A 9 -12.57 -14.73 -12.47
C GLU A 9 -11.53 -15.69 -13.07
N SER A 10 -10.54 -15.19 -13.82
CA SER A 10 -9.46 -15.99 -14.40
C SER A 10 -8.20 -15.95 -13.51
N THR A 11 -7.46 -17.05 -13.53
CA THR A 11 -6.09 -17.16 -12.99
C THR A 11 -5.03 -16.90 -14.05
N THR A 12 -5.44 -16.76 -15.32
CA THR A 12 -4.56 -16.55 -16.47
C THR A 12 -4.64 -15.11 -16.94
N TYR A 13 -3.50 -14.56 -17.27
CA TYR A 13 -3.39 -13.23 -17.89
C TYR A 13 -2.41 -13.30 -19.06
N TYR A 14 -2.45 -12.28 -19.89
CA TYR A 14 -1.61 -12.20 -21.08
C TYR A 14 -0.76 -10.94 -21.04
N VAL A 15 0.52 -11.08 -21.33
CA VAL A 15 1.40 -9.95 -21.62
C VAL A 15 1.63 -9.96 -23.13
N THR A 16 0.96 -9.03 -23.82
CA THR A 16 0.86 -9.00 -25.29
C THR A 16 0.18 -10.28 -25.82
N LYS A 17 0.93 -11.36 -26.04
CA LYS A 17 0.42 -12.66 -26.50
C LYS A 17 0.88 -13.82 -25.62
N ASP A 18 1.74 -13.57 -24.66
CA ASP A 18 2.28 -14.60 -23.78
C ASP A 18 1.36 -14.84 -22.60
N ALA A 19 0.82 -16.05 -22.52
CA ALA A 19 -0.02 -16.45 -21.39
C ALA A 19 0.81 -16.74 -20.15
N ARG A 20 0.39 -16.19 -19.02
CA ARG A 20 0.95 -16.42 -17.68
C ARG A 20 -0.16 -16.80 -16.72
N THR A 21 0.16 -17.54 -15.68
CA THR A 21 -0.85 -18.03 -14.72
C THR A 21 -0.37 -17.78 -13.29
N LEU A 22 -1.30 -17.34 -12.44
CA LEU A 22 -1.16 -17.32 -10.99
C LEU A 22 -1.94 -18.49 -10.36
N ASP A 23 -1.71 -18.74 -9.09
CA ASP A 23 -2.40 -19.77 -8.31
C ASP A 23 -3.76 -19.34 -7.77
N HIS A 24 -4.14 -18.09 -8.03
CA HIS A 24 -5.40 -17.47 -7.58
C HIS A 24 -6.00 -16.56 -8.65
N THR A 25 -7.25 -16.16 -8.44
CA THR A 25 -7.97 -15.23 -9.33
C THR A 25 -7.33 -13.85 -9.32
N ILE A 26 -7.03 -13.32 -10.51
CA ILE A 26 -6.36 -12.03 -10.68
C ILE A 26 -7.35 -10.87 -10.53
N VAL A 27 -8.49 -10.96 -11.18
CA VAL A 27 -9.55 -9.95 -11.15
C VAL A 27 -10.85 -10.58 -10.70
N LYS A 28 -11.47 -10.02 -9.66
CA LYS A 28 -12.85 -10.33 -9.25
C LYS A 28 -13.70 -9.11 -9.48
N ALA A 29 -14.85 -9.30 -10.12
CA ALA A 29 -15.79 -8.22 -10.36
C ALA A 29 -17.19 -8.58 -9.87
N ASP A 30 -17.85 -7.62 -9.25
CA ASP A 30 -19.27 -7.65 -8.95
C ASP A 30 -19.99 -6.54 -9.73
N ALA A 31 -21.28 -6.33 -9.47
CA ALA A 31 -22.10 -5.37 -10.21
C ALA A 31 -21.60 -3.91 -10.14
N SER A 32 -20.74 -3.56 -9.19
CA SER A 32 -20.33 -2.17 -8.92
C SER A 32 -18.85 -2.00 -8.64
N THR A 33 -18.11 -3.07 -8.38
CA THR A 33 -16.74 -3.01 -7.89
C THR A 33 -15.88 -4.07 -8.54
N ALA A 34 -14.67 -3.71 -8.92
CA ALA A 34 -13.63 -4.65 -9.34
C ALA A 34 -12.50 -4.67 -8.32
N TYR A 35 -12.01 -5.85 -8.02
CA TYR A 35 -10.87 -6.12 -7.14
C TYR A 35 -9.76 -6.75 -7.96
N ILE A 36 -8.55 -6.28 -7.79
CA ILE A 36 -7.37 -6.82 -8.46
C ILE A 36 -6.44 -7.38 -7.37
N ALA A 37 -5.87 -8.53 -7.61
CA ALA A 37 -4.90 -9.15 -6.71
C ALA A 37 -3.66 -8.24 -6.55
N ILE A 38 -3.32 -7.91 -5.32
CA ILE A 38 -2.26 -6.93 -5.02
C ILE A 38 -0.87 -7.43 -5.42
N ASP A 39 -0.61 -8.72 -5.32
CA ASP A 39 0.63 -9.37 -5.75
C ASP A 39 0.79 -9.35 -7.28
N PHE A 40 -0.33 -9.42 -8.02
CA PHE A 40 -0.32 -9.17 -9.45
C PHE A 40 0.09 -7.74 -9.77
N VAL A 41 -0.49 -6.75 -9.09
CA VAL A 41 -0.13 -5.33 -9.28
C VAL A 41 1.32 -5.08 -8.91
N LYS A 42 1.84 -5.72 -7.86
CA LYS A 42 3.24 -5.60 -7.42
C LYS A 42 4.23 -6.01 -8.51
N GLN A 43 3.90 -6.95 -9.39
CA GLN A 43 4.78 -7.36 -10.49
C GLN A 43 5.05 -6.22 -11.48
N TYR A 44 4.16 -5.23 -11.56
CA TYR A 44 4.20 -4.15 -12.55
C TYR A 44 4.32 -2.76 -11.93
N SER A 45 4.47 -2.68 -10.62
CA SER A 45 4.50 -1.41 -9.90
C SER A 45 5.52 -1.43 -8.77
N ASP A 46 6.23 -0.33 -8.61
CA ASP A 46 7.25 -0.16 -7.58
C ASP A 46 6.62 0.18 -6.23
N PHE A 47 6.12 -0.83 -5.53
CA PHE A 47 5.68 -0.76 -4.15
C PHE A 47 5.91 -2.08 -3.44
N ASP A 48 5.91 -2.03 -2.12
CA ASP A 48 5.85 -3.20 -1.27
C ASP A 48 4.59 -3.18 -0.40
N TYR A 49 4.18 -4.33 0.13
CA TYR A 49 3.01 -4.39 0.99
C TYR A 49 3.15 -5.44 2.09
N THR A 50 2.50 -5.18 3.21
CA THR A 50 2.38 -6.11 4.33
C THR A 50 0.91 -6.20 4.74
N VAL A 51 0.43 -7.41 4.93
CA VAL A 51 -0.95 -7.70 5.37
C VAL A 51 -0.94 -7.97 6.87
N TYR A 52 -1.85 -7.33 7.60
CA TYR A 52 -2.06 -7.53 9.04
C TYR A 52 -3.50 -7.96 9.29
N ASP A 53 -3.69 -8.95 10.17
CA ASP A 53 -5.00 -9.55 10.44
C ASP A 53 -5.77 -8.88 11.58
N GLN A 54 -5.08 -8.16 12.49
CA GLN A 54 -5.74 -7.59 13.67
C GLN A 54 -5.31 -6.13 13.92
N PRO A 55 -6.12 -5.15 13.51
CA PRO A 55 -7.26 -5.24 12.59
C PRO A 55 -6.81 -5.55 11.18
N ASN A 56 -7.70 -6.12 10.36
CA ASN A 56 -7.42 -6.40 8.96
C ASN A 56 -7.05 -5.09 8.23
N ARG A 57 -5.84 -5.05 7.73
CA ARG A 57 -5.32 -3.92 6.95
C ARG A 57 -4.16 -4.33 6.06
N VAL A 58 -3.95 -3.55 5.03
CA VAL A 58 -2.78 -3.65 4.16
C VAL A 58 -2.01 -2.35 4.27
N VAL A 59 -0.72 -2.45 4.57
CA VAL A 59 0.20 -1.31 4.58
C VAL A 59 0.99 -1.33 3.28
N LEU A 60 0.85 -0.28 2.48
CA LEU A 60 1.57 -0.10 1.23
C LEU A 60 2.77 0.81 1.45
N THR A 61 3.93 0.42 0.92
CA THR A 61 5.14 1.22 0.91
C THR A 61 5.55 1.49 -0.54
N ASN A 62 5.49 2.75 -0.95
CA ASN A 62 5.85 3.20 -2.30
C ASN A 62 6.82 4.39 -2.26
N GLN A 63 7.40 4.68 -1.09
CA GLN A 63 8.40 5.71 -0.91
C GLN A 63 9.71 5.06 -0.50
N TRP A 64 10.72 5.29 -1.31
CA TRP A 64 12.07 4.73 -1.19
C TRP A 64 13.06 5.84 -0.82
N GLY A 65 14.21 5.45 -0.30
CA GLY A 65 15.22 6.36 0.16
C GLY A 65 15.21 6.58 1.66
N ASP A 66 15.77 7.68 2.09
CA ASP A 66 15.99 7.95 3.51
C ASP A 66 14.72 8.42 4.21
N TYR A 67 14.52 7.92 5.41
CA TYR A 67 13.44 8.32 6.31
C TYR A 67 13.93 8.36 7.76
N ASN A 68 13.26 9.15 8.57
CA ASN A 68 13.64 9.34 9.97
C ASN A 68 12.92 8.35 10.88
N THR A 69 13.67 7.81 11.83
CA THR A 69 13.14 6.95 12.90
C THR A 69 13.53 7.48 14.27
N ALA A 70 12.73 7.16 15.29
CA ALA A 70 13.07 7.46 16.68
C ALA A 70 12.57 6.35 17.59
N PRO A 71 13.41 5.87 18.56
CA PRO A 71 12.98 4.92 19.55
C PRO A 71 12.15 5.60 20.65
N VAL A 72 11.20 4.88 21.21
CA VAL A 72 10.47 5.28 22.41
C VAL A 72 11.39 5.12 23.63
N LYS A 73 11.72 6.23 24.32
CA LYS A 73 12.55 6.24 25.54
C LYS A 73 11.84 5.71 26.77
N LYS A 74 10.54 5.98 26.84
CA LYS A 74 9.68 5.63 27.94
C LYS A 74 8.31 5.25 27.38
N SER A 75 7.75 4.13 27.86
CA SER A 75 6.40 3.69 27.46
C SER A 75 5.42 4.85 27.42
N THR A 76 4.68 4.95 26.34
CA THR A 76 3.77 6.06 26.03
C THR A 76 2.61 5.58 25.18
N GLU A 77 1.63 6.42 24.99
CA GLU A 77 0.46 6.15 24.18
C GLU A 77 0.60 6.80 22.80
N LEU A 78 0.25 6.07 21.76
CA LEU A 78 -0.01 6.61 20.42
C LEU A 78 -1.43 7.14 20.39
N ARG A 79 -1.62 8.39 20.04
CA ARG A 79 -2.92 9.06 20.04
C ARG A 79 -3.34 9.49 18.64
N TYR A 80 -4.64 9.55 18.42
CA TYR A 80 -5.21 9.96 17.12
C TYR A 80 -4.82 11.39 16.71
N GLN A 81 -4.72 12.30 17.69
CA GLN A 81 -4.27 13.68 17.49
C GLN A 81 -3.30 14.10 18.59
N GLY A 82 -2.55 15.16 18.37
CA GLY A 82 -1.65 15.77 19.35
C GLY A 82 -2.41 16.37 20.53
N GLY A 83 -2.67 15.60 21.58
CA GLY A 83 -3.34 16.07 22.78
C GLY A 83 -3.66 14.95 23.77
N ILE A 84 -3.60 15.26 25.07
CA ILE A 84 -3.85 14.29 26.16
C ILE A 84 -5.29 13.77 26.21
N LYS A 85 -6.23 14.51 25.64
CA LYS A 85 -7.65 14.12 25.55
C LYS A 85 -8.00 13.37 24.28
N SER A 86 -7.05 13.26 23.34
CA SER A 86 -7.26 12.55 22.10
C SER A 86 -7.37 11.02 22.35
N PRO A 87 -8.18 10.29 21.58
CA PRO A 87 -8.29 8.84 21.68
C PRO A 87 -6.92 8.14 21.57
N ILE A 88 -6.73 7.09 22.36
CA ILE A 88 -5.56 6.24 22.32
C ILE A 88 -5.76 5.23 21.18
N LEU A 89 -4.78 5.12 20.31
CA LEU A 89 -4.75 4.15 19.20
C LEU A 89 -3.98 2.88 19.57
N ALA A 90 -2.89 3.04 20.32
CA ALA A 90 -2.04 1.94 20.77
C ALA A 90 -1.20 2.34 21.98
N ASP A 91 -0.79 1.36 22.77
CA ASP A 91 0.26 1.50 23.77
C ASP A 91 1.62 1.15 23.17
N LEU A 92 2.59 2.03 23.39
CA LEU A 92 3.95 1.88 22.87
C LEU A 92 4.91 1.57 24.01
N ALA A 93 5.57 0.44 23.91
CA ALA A 93 6.59 0.02 24.88
C ALA A 93 7.90 0.83 24.67
N LYS A 94 8.69 0.94 25.76
CA LYS A 94 10.06 1.46 25.66
C LYS A 94 10.85 0.61 24.66
N GLY A 95 11.59 1.25 23.78
CA GLY A 95 12.40 0.61 22.74
C GLY A 95 11.70 0.42 21.41
N THR A 96 10.36 0.57 21.33
CA THR A 96 9.64 0.54 20.05
C THR A 96 10.22 1.60 19.12
N VAL A 97 10.61 1.22 17.92
CA VAL A 97 11.11 2.15 16.90
C VAL A 97 9.94 2.63 16.06
N LEU A 98 9.83 3.94 15.89
CA LEU A 98 8.75 4.58 15.14
C LEU A 98 9.33 5.32 13.93
N THR A 99 8.63 5.33 12.83
CA THR A 99 8.91 6.24 11.71
C THR A 99 8.39 7.63 12.07
N VAL A 100 9.26 8.63 11.98
CA VAL A 100 8.90 10.03 12.22
C VAL A 100 8.39 10.64 10.93
N LEU A 101 7.12 11.06 10.91
CA LEU A 101 6.47 11.65 9.74
C LEU A 101 6.53 13.18 9.79
N GLU A 102 6.12 13.77 10.90
CA GLU A 102 6.09 15.22 11.09
C GLU A 102 6.65 15.53 12.49
N PRO A 103 7.92 15.96 12.59
CA PRO A 103 8.51 16.34 13.87
C PRO A 103 7.92 17.65 14.37
N ASP A 104 7.64 17.73 15.66
CA ASP A 104 7.13 18.92 16.35
C ASP A 104 7.68 18.95 17.78
N GLU A 105 7.67 20.11 18.43
CA GLU A 105 8.23 20.29 19.77
C GLU A 105 7.43 19.57 20.87
N THR A 106 6.11 19.43 20.71
CA THR A 106 5.21 18.91 21.74
C THR A 106 4.67 17.52 21.40
N TRP A 107 4.16 17.35 20.18
CA TRP A 107 3.55 16.14 19.69
C TRP A 107 4.06 15.79 18.30
N THR A 108 4.89 14.80 18.21
CA THR A 108 5.43 14.31 16.92
C THR A 108 4.47 13.32 16.29
N LYS A 109 4.16 13.50 15.02
CA LYS A 109 3.40 12.53 14.21
C LYS A 109 4.33 11.41 13.79
N VAL A 110 3.91 10.20 14.04
CA VAL A 110 4.70 8.99 13.82
C VAL A 110 3.86 7.89 13.20
N MET A 111 4.54 6.89 12.68
CA MET A 111 3.94 5.64 12.21
C MET A 111 4.64 4.46 12.88
N THR A 112 3.86 3.50 13.36
CA THR A 112 4.36 2.21 13.86
C THR A 112 4.78 1.31 12.70
N GLU A 113 5.53 0.25 12.99
CA GLU A 113 5.93 -0.75 12.00
C GLU A 113 4.71 -1.37 11.29
N ASP A 114 3.65 -1.60 12.02
CA ASP A 114 2.40 -2.15 11.53
C ASP A 114 1.45 -1.10 10.92
N GLY A 115 1.96 0.12 10.64
CA GLY A 115 1.29 1.14 9.83
C GLY A 115 0.25 1.98 10.58
N ILE A 116 0.18 1.95 11.91
CA ILE A 116 -0.71 2.84 12.65
C ILE A 116 -0.08 4.23 12.70
N ILE A 117 -0.78 5.22 12.17
CA ILE A 117 -0.35 6.63 12.19
C ILE A 117 -1.04 7.35 13.34
N GLY A 118 -0.26 8.10 14.11
CA GLY A 118 -0.75 8.89 15.23
C GLY A 118 0.29 9.84 15.78
N TYR A 119 0.04 10.34 16.97
CA TYR A 119 0.88 11.32 17.65
C TYR A 119 1.38 10.79 18.99
N VAL A 120 2.66 11.03 19.26
CA VAL A 120 3.28 10.77 20.56
C VAL A 120 3.85 12.04 21.15
N LYS A 121 3.93 12.12 22.48
CA LYS A 121 4.66 13.24 23.11
C LYS A 121 6.11 13.21 22.67
N THR A 122 6.61 14.29 22.07
CA THR A 122 7.98 14.40 21.55
C THR A 122 9.02 14.05 22.61
N LYS A 123 8.79 14.45 23.87
CA LYS A 123 9.66 14.08 25.00
C LYS A 123 9.76 12.59 25.29
N ALA A 124 8.84 11.77 24.80
CA ALA A 124 8.87 10.32 24.95
C ALA A 124 9.75 9.63 23.90
N LEU A 125 10.14 10.35 22.85
CA LEU A 125 11.02 9.87 21.80
C LEU A 125 12.50 10.06 22.16
N GLY A 126 13.32 9.14 21.66
CA GLY A 126 14.78 9.23 21.68
C GLY A 126 15.31 10.09 20.55
N SER A 127 16.64 10.03 20.36
CA SER A 127 17.28 10.73 19.25
C SER A 127 16.81 10.15 17.92
N THR A 128 16.56 11.04 16.98
CA THR A 128 16.21 10.67 15.61
C THR A 128 17.42 10.08 14.91
N SER A 129 17.21 9.01 14.16
CA SER A 129 18.19 8.37 13.29
C SER A 129 17.61 8.27 11.89
N THR A 130 18.48 8.32 10.88
CA THR A 130 18.08 8.10 9.48
C THR A 130 18.20 6.61 9.17
N ALA A 131 17.16 6.05 8.55
CA ALA A 131 17.14 4.72 7.97
C ALA A 131 16.84 4.84 6.48
N THR A 132 17.22 3.84 5.68
CA THR A 132 17.02 3.85 4.24
C THR A 132 16.14 2.66 3.83
N ARG A 133 15.12 2.91 3.00
CA ARG A 133 14.37 1.88 2.29
C ARG A 133 14.84 1.80 0.86
N THR A 134 15.09 0.57 0.41
CA THR A 134 15.44 0.31 -0.98
C THR A 134 14.31 -0.44 -1.65
N SER A 135 14.03 -0.09 -2.90
CA SER A 135 13.15 -0.89 -3.74
C SER A 135 13.88 -2.16 -4.19
N ASP A 136 13.21 -3.28 -4.18
CA ASP A 136 13.64 -4.53 -4.81
C ASP A 136 12.98 -4.72 -6.19
N TYR A 137 12.19 -3.73 -6.64
CA TYR A 137 11.53 -3.76 -7.91
C TYR A 137 12.54 -3.70 -9.07
N THR A 138 12.52 -4.72 -9.90
CA THR A 138 13.31 -4.78 -11.13
C THR A 138 12.40 -4.64 -12.34
N ALA A 139 12.55 -3.53 -13.05
CA ALA A 139 11.79 -3.26 -14.29
C ALA A 139 12.39 -3.96 -15.52
N GLU A 140 13.26 -4.94 -15.34
CA GLU A 140 14.04 -5.53 -16.46
C GLU A 140 13.17 -6.16 -17.54
N GLU A 141 12.07 -6.80 -17.15
CA GLU A 141 11.13 -7.37 -18.13
C GLU A 141 10.33 -6.31 -18.89
N PHE A 142 10.26 -5.07 -18.38
CA PHE A 142 9.43 -3.99 -18.88
C PHE A 142 10.19 -2.67 -19.05
N SER A 143 11.50 -2.75 -19.29
CA SER A 143 12.35 -1.55 -19.47
C SER A 143 11.91 -0.62 -20.60
N HIS A 144 11.09 -1.12 -21.54
CA HIS A 144 10.47 -0.39 -22.64
C HIS A 144 9.09 0.17 -22.30
N ILE A 145 8.47 -0.23 -21.18
CA ILE A 145 7.22 0.37 -20.69
C ILE A 145 7.59 1.68 -20.00
N LYS A 146 7.10 2.79 -20.54
CA LYS A 146 7.22 4.08 -19.85
C LYS A 146 6.59 3.96 -18.46
N LYS A 147 7.29 4.46 -17.45
CA LYS A 147 6.85 4.46 -16.04
C LYS A 147 5.61 5.33 -15.75
N ASP A 148 4.84 5.67 -16.76
CA ASP A 148 3.60 6.40 -16.62
C ASP A 148 2.46 5.41 -16.41
N PHE A 149 2.24 5.04 -15.15
CA PHE A 149 1.07 4.26 -14.76
C PHE A 149 -0.11 5.20 -14.57
N SER A 150 -1.05 5.17 -15.49
CA SER A 150 -2.34 5.82 -15.33
C SER A 150 -3.44 4.76 -15.27
N ILE A 151 -4.18 4.69 -14.17
CA ILE A 151 -5.39 3.88 -14.09
C ILE A 151 -6.55 4.74 -14.65
N ASN A 152 -6.99 4.41 -15.84
CA ASN A 152 -8.23 4.95 -16.39
C ASN A 152 -9.35 3.95 -16.10
N LEU A 153 -10.15 4.21 -15.07
CA LEU A 153 -11.38 3.46 -14.83
C LEU A 153 -12.46 3.95 -15.78
N GLY A 154 -12.64 3.23 -16.89
CA GLY A 154 -13.73 3.46 -17.84
C GLY A 154 -14.74 2.33 -17.73
N TRP A 155 -16.04 2.68 -17.67
CA TRP A 155 -17.11 1.71 -17.78
C TRP A 155 -17.58 1.63 -19.22
N HIS A 156 -17.42 0.47 -19.85
CA HIS A 156 -18.07 0.17 -21.12
C HIS A 156 -19.27 -0.73 -20.85
N GLN A 157 -20.45 -0.20 -21.12
CA GLN A 157 -21.65 -1.03 -21.13
C GLN A 157 -21.80 -1.64 -22.53
N VAL A 158 -21.55 -2.93 -22.64
CA VAL A 158 -21.88 -3.69 -23.85
C VAL A 158 -23.27 -4.25 -23.69
N THR A 159 -24.22 -3.68 -24.42
CA THR A 159 -25.58 -4.18 -24.49
C THR A 159 -25.69 -5.05 -25.72
N ASN A 160 -25.80 -6.35 -25.54
CA ASN A 160 -26.29 -7.21 -26.59
C ASN A 160 -27.67 -7.77 -26.19
N SER A 161 -28.38 -8.37 -27.11
CA SER A 161 -29.78 -8.76 -26.97
C SER A 161 -30.06 -9.79 -25.85
N SER A 162 -29.07 -10.21 -25.09
CA SER A 162 -29.25 -11.26 -24.07
C SER A 162 -28.52 -11.00 -22.75
N ALA A 163 -27.64 -10.01 -22.63
CA ALA A 163 -27.00 -9.66 -21.37
C ALA A 163 -26.39 -8.25 -21.40
N ASN A 164 -26.54 -7.51 -20.32
CA ASN A 164 -25.76 -6.31 -20.06
C ASN A 164 -24.49 -6.72 -19.32
N ALA A 165 -23.35 -6.59 -19.95
CA ALA A 165 -22.07 -6.73 -19.30
C ALA A 165 -21.43 -5.34 -19.17
N ASN A 166 -21.13 -4.93 -17.93
CA ASN A 166 -20.31 -3.76 -17.69
C ASN A 166 -18.86 -4.20 -17.63
N ILE A 167 -18.06 -3.74 -18.55
CA ILE A 167 -16.64 -4.01 -18.57
C ILE A 167 -15.94 -2.76 -18.00
N ALA A 168 -15.24 -2.93 -16.88
CA ALA A 168 -14.34 -1.91 -16.40
C ALA A 168 -13.01 -2.05 -17.16
N ASN A 169 -12.62 -1.01 -17.88
CA ASN A 169 -11.26 -0.91 -18.39
C ASN A 169 -10.39 -0.29 -17.31
N VAL A 170 -9.41 -1.03 -16.86
CA VAL A 170 -8.34 -0.56 -15.99
C VAL A 170 -7.15 -0.18 -16.84
#